data_0f3273ad50aaf03e95c11df95366e7a9
#
_entry.id   0f3273ad50aaf03e95c11df95366e7a9
#
_cell.length_a   1.000
_cell.length_b   1.000
_cell.length_c   1.000
_cell.angle_alpha   90.00
_cell.angle_beta   90.00
_cell.angle_gamma   90.00
#
_symmetry.space_group_name_H-M   'P 1'
#
loop_
_entity.id
_entity.type
_entity.pdbx_description
1 polymer ?
#
loop_
_entity_poly.entity_id
_entity_poly.type
_entity_poly.pdbx_seq_one_letter_code
_entity_poly.pdbx_strand_id
1 'polypeptide(L)'
;MLVDAQRHGVQKIQDILRKISVAILGGGRGARLYPLTKERAKPAVPVAGKYRLIDIPLSNCIHSGLDRISILTQFNSDSLHRHITQTYRFDMFSKGFVQVLAAQQSMTNVDWYQGTADAVRQTFGRLVRPWVEHLLILSGDHLYLMDYQEM
;
A
#
# COMPACT_ATOMS: atom_id res chain seq x y z
N MET A 1 -6.19 25.50 -28.70
CA MET A 1 -6.22 24.15 -29.31
C MET A 1 -5.19 23.18 -28.70
N LEU A 2 -3.87 23.41 -28.77
CA LEU A 2 -2.87 22.51 -28.15
C LEU A 2 -2.97 22.44 -26.61
N VAL A 3 -3.21 23.56 -25.94
CA VAL A 3 -3.36 23.65 -24.48
C VAL A 3 -4.60 22.90 -23.99
N ASP A 4 -5.69 22.92 -24.78
CA ASP A 4 -6.94 22.22 -24.41
C ASP A 4 -6.80 20.71 -24.57
N ALA A 5 -6.09 20.22 -25.56
CA ALA A 5 -5.80 18.81 -25.77
C ALA A 5 -4.93 18.24 -24.63
N GLN A 6 -3.92 19.01 -24.18
CA GLN A 6 -3.10 18.61 -23.04
C GLN A 6 -3.90 18.58 -21.72
N ARG A 7 -4.76 19.58 -21.48
CA ARG A 7 -5.64 19.59 -20.28
C ARG A 7 -6.58 18.40 -20.24
N HIS A 8 -7.19 18.05 -21.37
CA HIS A 8 -8.06 16.87 -21.47
C HIS A 8 -7.30 15.57 -21.22
N GLY A 9 -6.07 15.43 -21.70
CA GLY A 9 -5.21 14.28 -21.43
C GLY A 9 -4.89 14.11 -19.95
N VAL A 10 -4.45 15.17 -19.28
CA VAL A 10 -4.14 15.18 -17.83
C VAL A 10 -5.39 14.86 -17.00
N GLN A 11 -6.53 15.45 -17.34
CA GLN A 11 -7.78 15.18 -16.63
C GLN A 11 -8.20 13.71 -16.74
N LYS A 12 -8.08 13.13 -17.93
CA LYS A 12 -8.40 11.71 -18.16
C LYS A 12 -7.51 10.78 -17.32
N ILE A 13 -6.20 11.07 -17.25
CA ILE A 13 -5.27 10.31 -16.41
C ILE A 13 -5.67 10.41 -14.94
N GLN A 14 -5.94 11.60 -14.43
CA GLN A 14 -6.37 11.81 -13.05
C GLN A 14 -7.67 11.07 -12.72
N ASP A 15 -8.62 11.02 -13.66
CA ASP A 15 -9.88 10.28 -13.47
C ASP A 15 -9.66 8.76 -13.39
N ILE A 16 -8.70 8.23 -14.15
CA ILE A 16 -8.30 6.82 -14.07
C ILE A 16 -7.61 6.55 -12.71
N LEU A 17 -6.64 7.37 -12.33
CA LEU A 17 -5.90 7.19 -11.07
C LEU A 17 -6.83 7.19 -9.84
N ARG A 18 -7.88 8.00 -9.85
CA ARG A 18 -8.90 8.01 -8.79
C ARG A 18 -9.72 6.72 -8.67
N LYS A 19 -9.71 5.87 -9.69
CA LYS A 19 -10.42 4.59 -9.73
C LYS A 19 -9.50 3.40 -9.40
N ILE A 20 -8.26 3.67 -9.05
CA ILE A 20 -7.29 2.67 -8.65
C ILE A 20 -7.22 2.60 -7.11
N SER A 21 -7.34 1.40 -6.56
CA SER A 21 -6.98 1.08 -5.19
C SER A 21 -5.65 0.33 -5.17
N VAL A 22 -4.77 0.65 -4.23
CA VAL A 22 -3.46 -0.01 -4.12
C VAL A 22 -3.46 -0.92 -2.90
N ALA A 23 -2.99 -2.15 -3.09
CA ALA A 23 -2.73 -3.11 -2.03
C ALA A 23 -1.22 -3.42 -1.96
N ILE A 24 -0.53 -2.99 -0.92
CA ILE A 24 0.87 -3.32 -0.70
C ILE A 24 0.96 -4.52 0.25
N LEU A 25 1.57 -5.61 -0.21
CA LEU A 25 1.70 -6.84 0.56
C LEU A 25 2.87 -6.71 1.54
N GLY A 26 2.56 -6.48 2.80
CA GLY A 26 3.52 -6.34 3.90
C GLY A 26 3.64 -7.61 4.78
N GLY A 27 3.11 -8.72 4.31
CA GLY A 27 3.03 -9.96 5.07
C GLY A 27 4.28 -10.84 4.95
N GLY A 28 4.51 -11.66 5.98
CA GLY A 28 5.57 -12.63 6.04
C GLY A 28 6.46 -12.47 7.28
N ARG A 29 6.97 -13.61 7.81
CA ARG A 29 7.78 -13.63 9.05
C ARG A 29 9.13 -12.92 8.91
N GLY A 30 9.59 -12.68 7.67
CA GLY A 30 10.87 -11.98 7.41
C GLY A 30 12.10 -12.71 7.95
N ALA A 31 12.06 -14.04 8.09
CA ALA A 31 13.11 -14.83 8.73
C ALA A 31 14.52 -14.60 8.14
N ARG A 32 14.60 -14.29 6.84
CA ARG A 32 15.88 -14.00 6.15
C ARG A 32 16.55 -12.71 6.60
N LEU A 33 15.79 -11.80 7.22
CA LEU A 33 16.31 -10.52 7.74
C LEU A 33 16.48 -10.54 9.27
N TYR A 34 16.45 -11.71 9.92
CA TYR A 34 16.75 -11.81 11.34
C TYR A 34 18.19 -11.33 11.59
N PRO A 35 18.47 -10.54 12.64
CA PRO A 35 17.58 -10.17 13.76
C PRO A 35 16.74 -8.91 13.56
N LEU A 36 16.80 -8.25 12.39
CA LEU A 36 16.07 -7.01 12.13
C LEU A 36 14.55 -7.17 12.21
N THR A 37 14.06 -8.36 11.95
CA THR A 37 12.63 -8.71 11.98
C THR A 37 12.17 -9.37 13.27
N LYS A 38 13.02 -9.42 14.31
CA LYS A 38 12.67 -10.02 15.60
C LYS A 38 11.41 -9.41 16.22
N GLU A 39 11.30 -8.08 16.16
CA GLU A 39 10.23 -7.31 16.83
C GLU A 39 9.44 -6.41 15.86
N ARG A 40 9.61 -6.60 14.55
CA ARG A 40 8.96 -5.78 13.55
C ARG A 40 8.69 -6.53 12.27
N ALA A 41 7.62 -6.14 11.57
CA ALA A 41 7.31 -6.64 10.24
C ALA A 41 8.44 -6.28 9.25
N LYS A 42 8.66 -7.11 8.22
CA LYS A 42 9.69 -6.89 7.19
C LYS A 42 9.62 -5.50 6.55
N PRO A 43 8.42 -4.98 6.16
CA PRO A 43 8.31 -3.64 5.60
C PRO A 43 8.72 -2.51 6.55
N ALA A 44 8.71 -2.77 7.87
CA ALA A 44 9.11 -1.81 8.89
C ALA A 44 10.61 -1.80 9.19
N VAL A 45 11.42 -2.60 8.48
CA VAL A 45 12.88 -2.61 8.64
C VAL A 45 13.45 -1.26 8.20
N PRO A 46 14.29 -0.61 9.04
CA PRO A 46 14.91 0.67 8.71
C PRO A 46 15.86 0.56 7.51
N VAL A 47 15.84 1.61 6.69
CA VAL A 47 16.72 1.80 5.53
C VAL A 47 17.26 3.23 5.56
N ALA A 48 18.53 3.42 5.27
CA ALA A 48 19.19 4.73 5.19
C ALA A 48 18.91 5.65 6.41
N GLY A 49 18.88 5.06 7.61
CA GLY A 49 18.76 5.78 8.88
C GLY A 49 17.32 6.08 9.29
N LYS A 50 16.57 6.84 8.54
CA LYS A 50 15.21 7.31 8.92
C LYS A 50 14.06 6.67 8.14
N TYR A 51 14.31 6.11 6.98
CA TYR A 51 13.30 5.47 6.15
C TYR A 51 13.08 4.01 6.55
N ARG A 52 12.01 3.42 6.05
CA ARG A 52 11.70 1.99 6.15
C ARG A 52 11.50 1.41 4.75
N LEU A 53 11.62 0.10 4.61
CA LEU A 53 11.43 -0.58 3.32
C LEU A 53 10.12 -0.19 2.65
N ILE A 54 9.04 -0.07 3.41
CA ILE A 54 7.70 0.29 2.93
C ILE A 54 7.64 1.69 2.31
N ASP A 55 8.52 2.61 2.71
CA ASP A 55 8.50 3.99 2.23
C ASP A 55 8.81 4.08 0.72
N ILE A 56 9.51 3.09 0.18
CA ILE A 56 9.86 3.06 -1.24
C ILE A 56 8.63 2.81 -2.13
N PRO A 57 7.88 1.69 -1.98
CA PRO A 57 6.67 1.50 -2.76
C PRO A 57 5.59 2.54 -2.46
N LEU A 58 5.50 3.05 -1.22
CA LEU A 58 4.59 4.16 -0.90
C LEU A 58 4.95 5.44 -1.64
N SER A 59 6.24 5.79 -1.67
CA SER A 59 6.75 6.96 -2.39
C SER A 59 6.46 6.86 -3.89
N ASN A 60 6.72 5.69 -4.50
CA ASN A 60 6.39 5.47 -5.90
C ASN A 60 4.89 5.65 -6.17
N CYS A 61 4.00 5.10 -5.32
CA CYS A 61 2.56 5.28 -5.45
C CYS A 61 2.17 6.77 -5.39
N ILE A 62 2.63 7.49 -4.37
CA ILE A 62 2.27 8.90 -4.15
C ILE A 62 2.78 9.77 -5.31
N HIS A 63 4.02 9.56 -5.78
CA HIS A 63 4.57 10.28 -6.93
C HIS A 63 3.83 9.97 -8.23
N SER A 64 3.29 8.76 -8.37
CA SER A 64 2.42 8.38 -9.50
C SER A 64 0.98 8.90 -9.37
N GLY A 65 0.65 9.65 -8.31
CA GLY A 65 -0.71 10.16 -8.07
C GLY A 65 -1.69 9.12 -7.50
N LEU A 66 -1.19 7.98 -7.02
CA LEU A 66 -1.97 6.94 -6.35
C LEU A 66 -1.98 7.20 -4.85
N ASP A 67 -3.10 7.66 -4.33
CA ASP A 67 -3.26 8.14 -2.96
C ASP A 67 -4.15 7.25 -2.08
N ARG A 68 -4.70 6.15 -2.61
CA ARG A 68 -5.60 5.24 -1.90
C ARG A 68 -4.93 3.90 -1.68
N ILE A 69 -4.15 3.82 -0.61
CA ILE A 69 -3.20 2.75 -0.38
C ILE A 69 -3.55 1.97 0.88
N SER A 70 -3.64 0.65 0.75
CA SER A 70 -3.85 -0.28 1.86
C SER A 70 -2.64 -1.21 1.98
N ILE A 71 -2.04 -1.29 3.17
CA ILE A 71 -0.91 -2.17 3.46
C ILE A 71 -1.44 -3.40 4.19
N LEU A 72 -1.29 -4.57 3.58
CA LEU A 72 -1.75 -5.83 4.14
C LEU A 72 -0.64 -6.45 4.98
N THR A 73 -0.89 -6.69 6.27
CA THR A 73 0.10 -7.25 7.20
C THR A 73 -0.54 -8.24 8.16
N GLN A 74 0.27 -9.14 8.72
CA GLN A 74 -0.21 -10.10 9.72
C GLN A 74 0.74 -10.30 10.91
N PHE A 75 2.03 -10.00 10.79
CA PHE A 75 3.01 -10.21 11.84
C PHE A 75 3.65 -8.90 12.29
N ASN A 76 3.87 -8.74 13.60
CA ASN A 76 4.64 -7.66 14.22
C ASN A 76 4.34 -6.27 13.61
N SER A 77 3.06 -5.96 13.41
CA SER A 77 2.61 -4.79 12.65
C SER A 77 2.62 -3.48 13.44
N ASP A 78 2.78 -3.50 14.77
CA ASP A 78 2.71 -2.30 15.62
C ASP A 78 3.66 -1.19 15.18
N SER A 79 4.95 -1.52 14.99
CA SER A 79 5.94 -0.54 14.57
C SER A 79 5.70 -0.01 13.14
N LEU A 80 5.11 -0.84 12.27
CA LEU A 80 4.68 -0.43 10.92
C LEU A 80 3.50 0.52 11.01
N HIS A 81 2.49 0.17 11.78
CA HIS A 81 1.29 0.99 11.97
C HIS A 81 1.65 2.37 12.51
N ARG A 82 2.49 2.43 13.55
CA ARG A 82 2.98 3.67 14.13
C ARG A 82 3.71 4.53 13.11
N HIS A 83 4.60 3.94 12.31
CA HIS A 83 5.33 4.65 11.26
C HIS A 83 4.38 5.25 10.22
N ILE A 84 3.46 4.45 9.71
CA ILE A 84 2.50 4.89 8.70
C ILE A 84 1.63 6.04 9.21
N THR A 85 1.05 5.92 10.40
CA THR A 85 0.16 6.94 10.96
C THR A 85 0.88 8.24 11.31
N GLN A 86 2.17 8.19 11.60
CA GLN A 86 2.96 9.38 11.91
C GLN A 86 3.51 10.05 10.66
N THR A 87 3.87 9.28 9.63
CA THR A 87 4.58 9.79 8.46
C THR A 87 3.64 10.17 7.32
N TYR A 88 2.60 9.37 7.07
CA TYR A 88 1.70 9.53 5.92
C TYR A 88 0.36 10.11 6.37
N ARG A 89 0.30 11.45 6.44
CA ARG A 89 -0.92 12.18 6.80
C ARG A 89 -1.39 12.94 5.58
N PHE A 90 -2.57 12.62 5.11
CA PHE A 90 -3.27 13.41 4.10
C PHE A 90 -4.06 14.50 4.81
N ASP A 91 -4.23 15.64 4.15
CA ASP A 91 -5.06 16.71 4.71
C ASP A 91 -6.55 16.30 4.67
N MET A 92 -7.37 16.97 5.49
CA MET A 92 -8.78 16.62 5.62
C MET A 92 -9.63 16.91 4.38
N PHE A 93 -9.10 17.62 3.39
CA PHE A 93 -9.75 17.88 2.10
C PHE A 93 -9.35 16.85 1.03
N SER A 94 -8.28 16.11 1.26
CA SER A 94 -7.85 15.01 0.41
C SER A 94 -8.75 13.79 0.61
N LYS A 95 -9.10 13.11 -0.47
CA LYS A 95 -9.78 11.81 -0.43
C LYS A 95 -8.79 10.63 -0.33
N GLY A 96 -7.50 10.93 -0.33
CA GLY A 96 -6.43 9.95 -0.21
C GLY A 96 -6.29 9.39 1.20
N PHE A 97 -5.75 8.20 1.31
CA PHE A 97 -5.41 7.56 2.58
C PHE A 97 -4.29 6.53 2.42
N VAL A 98 -3.51 6.37 3.48
CA VAL A 98 -2.66 5.20 3.67
C VAL A 98 -3.12 4.52 4.96
N GLN A 99 -3.55 3.26 4.85
CA GLN A 99 -4.04 2.49 5.99
C GLN A 99 -3.34 1.14 6.10
N VAL A 100 -3.24 0.62 7.31
CA VAL A 100 -2.75 -0.74 7.56
C VAL A 100 -3.94 -1.65 7.82
N LEU A 101 -4.06 -2.70 7.01
CA LEU A 101 -5.05 -3.75 7.16
C LEU A 101 -4.35 -5.00 7.72
N ALA A 102 -4.46 -5.20 9.02
CA ALA A 102 -3.99 -6.43 9.66
C ALA A 102 -4.93 -7.60 9.36
N ALA A 103 -4.39 -8.81 9.33
CA ALA A 103 -5.19 -10.03 9.31
C ALA A 103 -6.14 -10.03 10.52
N GLN A 104 -7.40 -10.29 10.29
CA GLN A 104 -8.43 -10.35 11.32
C GLN A 104 -8.95 -11.77 11.43
N GLN A 105 -8.93 -12.31 12.64
CA GLN A 105 -9.67 -13.51 12.94
C GLN A 105 -11.14 -13.13 13.17
N SER A 106 -12.04 -13.86 12.55
CA SER A 106 -13.47 -13.76 12.78
C SER A 106 -14.02 -15.09 13.31
N MET A 107 -15.25 -15.11 13.77
CA MET A 107 -15.88 -16.35 14.23
C MET A 107 -16.00 -17.41 13.13
N THR A 108 -15.94 -17.00 11.87
CA THR A 108 -16.02 -17.87 10.69
C THR A 108 -14.66 -18.13 10.02
N ASN A 109 -13.62 -17.36 10.37
CA ASN A 109 -12.29 -17.52 9.80
C ASN A 109 -11.24 -17.25 10.88
N VAL A 110 -10.61 -18.31 11.36
CA VAL A 110 -9.62 -18.27 12.44
C VAL A 110 -8.20 -18.25 11.88
N ASP A 111 -8.04 -18.46 10.57
CA ASP A 111 -6.75 -18.65 9.94
C ASP A 111 -6.06 -17.32 9.59
N TRP A 112 -4.75 -17.34 9.75
CA TRP A 112 -3.85 -16.32 9.20
C TRP A 112 -3.83 -16.42 7.68
N TYR A 113 -3.43 -15.34 7.00
CA TYR A 113 -3.26 -15.38 5.53
C TYR A 113 -2.36 -16.55 5.12
N GLN A 114 -2.89 -17.44 4.29
CA GLN A 114 -2.20 -18.62 3.78
C GLN A 114 -1.28 -18.30 2.58
N GLY A 115 -1.05 -17.02 2.31
CA GLY A 115 -0.19 -16.53 1.24
C GLY A 115 -0.64 -15.15 0.76
N THR A 116 0.05 -14.62 -0.22
CA THR A 116 -0.19 -13.27 -0.75
C THR A 116 -1.55 -13.14 -1.42
N ALA A 117 -1.95 -14.13 -2.22
CA ALA A 117 -3.25 -14.15 -2.88
C ALA A 117 -4.39 -14.25 -1.87
N ASP A 118 -4.21 -15.05 -0.82
CA ASP A 118 -5.21 -15.19 0.24
C ASP A 118 -5.39 -13.91 1.05
N ALA A 119 -4.31 -13.17 1.30
CA ALA A 119 -4.37 -11.86 1.94
C ALA A 119 -5.26 -10.88 1.15
N VAL A 120 -5.10 -10.85 -0.17
CA VAL A 120 -5.94 -10.02 -1.05
C VAL A 120 -7.39 -10.52 -1.05
N ARG A 121 -7.59 -11.83 -1.15
CA ARG A 121 -8.94 -12.45 -1.16
C ARG A 121 -9.72 -12.13 0.12
N GLN A 122 -9.11 -12.29 1.29
CA GLN A 122 -9.75 -12.02 2.57
C GLN A 122 -10.05 -10.53 2.80
N THR A 123 -9.26 -9.65 2.21
CA THR A 123 -9.43 -8.19 2.33
C THR A 123 -10.16 -7.56 1.13
N PHE A 124 -10.56 -8.35 0.15
CA PHE A 124 -11.12 -7.87 -1.12
C PHE A 124 -12.24 -6.85 -0.95
N GLY A 125 -13.24 -7.15 -0.10
CA GLY A 125 -14.37 -6.24 0.17
C GLY A 125 -13.97 -4.92 0.84
N ARG A 126 -12.74 -4.83 1.40
CA ARG A 126 -12.18 -3.60 1.98
C ARG A 126 -11.33 -2.83 0.97
N LEU A 127 -10.74 -3.52 -0.01
CA LEU A 127 -9.90 -2.97 -1.07
C LEU A 127 -10.74 -2.47 -2.24
N VAL A 128 -11.75 -3.23 -2.63
CA VAL A 128 -12.60 -2.93 -3.79
C VAL A 128 -13.90 -2.30 -3.30
N ARG A 129 -13.96 -0.98 -3.37
CA ARG A 129 -15.14 -0.16 -3.09
C ARG A 129 -15.90 0.10 -4.40
N PRO A 130 -17.16 0.57 -4.38
CA PRO A 130 -17.95 0.80 -5.60
C PRO A 130 -17.31 1.71 -6.67
N TRP A 131 -16.37 2.55 -6.25
CA TRP A 131 -15.63 3.46 -7.13
C TRP A 131 -14.34 2.87 -7.72
N VAL A 132 -13.91 1.66 -7.27
CA VAL A 132 -12.67 1.01 -7.71
C VAL A 132 -12.93 0.21 -8.98
N GLU A 133 -12.21 0.53 -10.05
CA GLU A 133 -12.20 -0.22 -11.30
C GLU A 133 -10.94 -1.09 -11.42
N HIS A 134 -9.83 -0.68 -10.79
CA HIS A 134 -8.56 -1.40 -10.85
C HIS A 134 -7.95 -1.55 -9.46
N LEU A 135 -7.38 -2.73 -9.20
CA LEU A 135 -6.62 -3.03 -7.99
C LEU A 135 -5.15 -3.26 -8.36
N LEU A 136 -4.27 -2.35 -7.96
CA LEU A 136 -2.82 -2.50 -8.11
C LEU A 136 -2.27 -3.24 -6.89
N ILE A 137 -1.60 -4.37 -7.12
CA ILE A 137 -1.02 -5.19 -6.05
C ILE A 137 0.50 -5.10 -6.13
N LEU A 138 1.13 -4.65 -5.04
CA LEU A 138 2.56 -4.42 -4.94
C LEU A 138 3.17 -5.22 -3.80
N SER A 139 4.46 -5.54 -3.91
CA SER A 139 5.24 -6.08 -2.79
C SER A 139 5.77 -4.94 -1.92
N GLY A 140 5.70 -5.12 -0.59
CA GLY A 140 6.15 -4.11 0.39
C GLY A 140 7.65 -4.17 0.72
N ASP A 141 8.42 -5.01 0.04
CA ASP A 141 9.84 -5.25 0.29
C ASP A 141 10.73 -5.07 -0.94
N HIS A 142 10.20 -4.53 -2.01
CA HIS A 142 10.94 -4.24 -3.23
C HIS A 142 11.59 -2.86 -3.18
N LEU A 143 12.85 -2.81 -3.65
CA LEU A 143 13.65 -1.60 -3.74
C LEU A 143 13.81 -1.23 -5.22
N TYR A 144 12.90 -0.44 -5.76
CA TYR A 144 12.96 0.06 -7.14
C TYR A 144 12.31 1.45 -7.22
N LEU A 145 12.67 2.19 -8.24
CA LEU A 145 12.01 3.43 -8.63
C LEU A 145 11.12 3.14 -9.85
N MET A 146 9.83 3.45 -9.74
CA MET A 146 8.87 3.20 -10.81
C MET A 146 7.77 4.25 -10.80
N ASP A 147 7.41 4.73 -11.98
CA ASP A 147 6.18 5.50 -12.20
C ASP A 147 5.07 4.54 -12.63
N TYR A 148 4.05 4.41 -11.82
CA TYR A 148 2.92 3.51 -12.09
C TYR A 148 1.91 4.09 -13.10
N GLN A 149 2.09 5.34 -13.55
CA GLN A 149 1.30 5.88 -14.67
C GLN A 149 1.66 5.25 -16.01
N GLU A 150 2.84 4.61 -16.10
CA GLU A 150 3.31 3.93 -17.29
C GLU A 150 2.79 2.47 -17.42
N MET A 151 2.04 1.98 -16.42
CA MET A 151 1.42 0.65 -16.41
C MET A 151 0.04 0.67 -17.06
#